data_8ec7e8c1ee7ad163d82b2db18763c6fd
#
_entry.id   8ec7e8c1ee7ad163d82b2db18763c6fd
#
_cell.length_a   1.000
_cell.length_b   1.000
_cell.length_c   1.000
_cell.angle_alpha   90.00
_cell.angle_beta   90.00
_cell.angle_gamma   90.00
#
_symmetry.space_group_name_H-M   'P 1'
#
loop_
_entity.id
_entity.type
_entity.pdbx_description
1 polymer ?
#
loop_
_entity_poly.entity_id
_entity_poly.type
_entity_poly.pdbx_seq_one_letter_code
_entity_poly.pdbx_strand_id
1 'polypeptide(L)'
;MKKIIDGKMYNTETAKALCEWNNGQYGNLTYVEETLYRKRTGEYFLYGLSGAAGKYAEETSCNNWSGGDKVIPMTEKEAKSWMEVNGTAEEYIATFGEPEE
;
A
#
# COMPACT_ATOMS: atom_id res chain seq x y z
N MET A 1 -12.57 0.74 0.77
CA MET A 1 -12.15 1.53 -0.41
C MET A 1 -12.22 0.64 -1.66
N LYS A 2 -12.67 1.18 -2.76
CA LYS A 2 -12.85 0.46 -4.02
C LYS A 2 -12.44 1.36 -5.18
N LYS A 3 -11.54 0.88 -6.04
CA LYS A 3 -11.09 1.61 -7.24
C LYS A 3 -11.06 0.68 -8.45
N ILE A 4 -11.29 1.26 -9.61
CA ILE A 4 -11.18 0.56 -10.90
C ILE A 4 -9.99 1.16 -11.65
N ILE A 5 -9.05 0.30 -12.05
CA ILE A 5 -7.83 0.69 -12.77
C ILE A 5 -7.66 -0.30 -13.93
N ASP A 6 -7.61 0.21 -15.16
CA ASP A 6 -7.47 -0.60 -16.37
C ASP A 6 -8.48 -1.75 -16.46
N GLY A 7 -9.73 -1.47 -16.06
CA GLY A 7 -10.83 -2.44 -16.09
C GLY A 7 -10.81 -3.47 -14.97
N LYS A 8 -9.86 -3.40 -14.04
CA LYS A 8 -9.77 -4.30 -12.90
C LYS A 8 -10.18 -3.58 -11.62
N MET A 9 -10.89 -4.29 -10.75
CA MET A 9 -11.33 -3.75 -9.46
C MET A 9 -10.31 -4.05 -8.36
N TYR A 10 -10.03 -3.03 -7.56
CA TYR A 10 -9.17 -3.10 -6.38
C TYR A 10 -9.99 -2.68 -5.16
N ASN A 11 -10.28 -3.62 -4.27
CA ASN A 11 -11.18 -3.41 -3.13
C ASN A 11 -10.53 -3.91 -1.83
N THR A 12 -10.23 -2.99 -0.92
CA THR A 12 -9.61 -3.32 0.37
C THR A 12 -10.53 -4.11 1.29
N GLU A 13 -11.85 -4.08 1.07
CA GLU A 13 -12.80 -4.83 1.89
C GLU A 13 -12.84 -6.31 1.55
N THR A 14 -12.56 -6.68 0.29
CA THR A 14 -12.57 -8.07 -0.17
C THR A 14 -11.18 -8.69 -0.30
N ALA A 15 -10.14 -7.88 -0.37
CA ALA A 15 -8.77 -8.34 -0.43
C ALA A 15 -8.22 -8.64 0.96
N LYS A 16 -7.23 -9.53 1.03
CA LYS A 16 -6.57 -9.86 2.29
C LYS A 16 -5.40 -8.90 2.52
N ALA A 17 -5.39 -8.22 3.67
CA ALA A 17 -4.26 -7.41 4.11
C ALA A 17 -3.12 -8.33 4.53
N LEU A 18 -1.94 -8.15 3.95
CA LEU A 18 -0.78 -9.00 4.20
C LEU A 18 0.21 -8.34 5.16
N CYS A 19 0.42 -7.05 5.02
CA CYS A 19 1.42 -6.32 5.81
C CYS A 19 1.08 -4.83 5.80
N GLU A 20 1.23 -4.19 6.95
CA GLU A 20 1.06 -2.74 7.10
C GLU A 20 2.39 -2.09 7.47
N TRP A 21 2.63 -0.92 6.91
CA TRP A 21 3.76 -0.08 7.27
C TRP A 21 3.29 1.36 7.43
N ASN A 22 3.81 2.04 8.43
CA ASN A 22 3.52 3.46 8.59
C ASN A 22 4.75 4.22 9.08
N ASN A 23 4.75 5.52 8.82
CA ASN A 23 5.79 6.43 9.24
C ASN A 23 5.11 7.67 9.86
N GLY A 24 5.46 7.96 11.10
CA GLY A 24 4.89 9.08 11.85
C GLY A 24 3.60 8.72 12.57
N GLN A 25 2.88 9.75 12.99
CA GLN A 25 1.62 9.61 13.73
C GLN A 25 0.46 10.11 12.88
N TYR A 26 -0.66 9.42 12.97
CA TYR A 26 -1.88 9.86 12.32
C TYR A 26 -2.21 11.30 12.76
N GLY A 27 -2.51 12.15 11.79
CA GLY A 27 -2.76 13.57 12.01
C GLY A 27 -1.56 14.47 11.71
N ASN A 28 -0.34 13.93 11.64
CA ASN A 28 0.83 14.69 11.18
C ASN A 28 0.76 14.89 9.66
N LEU A 29 1.23 16.04 9.19
CA LEU A 29 1.24 16.35 7.75
C LEU A 29 2.09 15.41 6.95
N THR A 30 3.15 14.84 7.54
CA THR A 30 4.07 13.91 6.89
C THR A 30 3.73 12.44 7.11
N TYR A 31 2.62 12.14 7.79
CA TYR A 31 2.20 10.77 8.04
C TYR A 31 1.99 10.02 6.72
N VAL A 32 2.53 8.79 6.67
CA VAL A 32 2.35 7.89 5.53
C VAL A 32 1.95 6.52 6.07
N GLU A 33 0.94 5.92 5.48
CA GLU A 33 0.52 4.55 5.78
C GLU A 33 0.41 3.79 4.47
N GLU A 34 1.01 2.60 4.43
CA GLU A 34 0.95 1.71 3.28
C GLU A 34 0.55 0.30 3.76
N THR A 35 -0.37 -0.32 3.02
CA THR A 35 -0.81 -1.69 3.31
C THR A 35 -0.77 -2.50 2.03
N LEU A 36 -0.07 -3.63 2.07
CA LEU A 36 -0.01 -4.57 0.95
C LEU A 36 -1.20 -5.52 1.04
N TYR A 37 -1.92 -5.65 -0.07
CA TYR A 37 -3.09 -6.52 -0.19
C TYR A 37 -2.89 -7.58 -1.26
N ARG A 38 -3.57 -8.70 -1.08
CA ARG A 38 -3.70 -9.75 -2.09
C ARG A 38 -5.19 -9.97 -2.39
N LYS A 39 -5.55 -9.89 -3.66
CA LYS A 39 -6.91 -10.19 -4.12
C LYS A 39 -7.19 -11.69 -4.06
N ARG A 40 -8.46 -12.05 -4.06
CA ARG A 40 -8.89 -13.46 -4.20
C ARG A 40 -8.37 -14.11 -5.48
N THR A 41 -8.12 -13.32 -6.53
CA THR A 41 -7.54 -13.78 -7.79
C THR A 41 -6.05 -14.08 -7.70
N GLY A 42 -5.38 -13.69 -6.60
CA GLY A 42 -3.95 -13.84 -6.43
C GLY A 42 -3.13 -12.61 -6.81
N GLU A 43 -3.76 -11.58 -7.37
CA GLU A 43 -3.07 -10.34 -7.71
C GLU A 43 -2.78 -9.49 -6.47
N TYR A 44 -1.68 -8.73 -6.52
CA TYR A 44 -1.24 -7.87 -5.41
C TYR A 44 -1.49 -6.41 -5.73
N PHE A 45 -1.74 -5.63 -4.69
CA PHE A 45 -1.76 -4.17 -4.79
C PHE A 45 -1.38 -3.52 -3.46
N LEU A 46 -0.85 -2.30 -3.55
CA LEU A 46 -0.52 -1.49 -2.40
C LEU A 46 -1.56 -0.39 -2.27
N TYR A 47 -2.10 -0.20 -1.08
CA TYR A 47 -2.95 0.94 -0.78
C TYR A 47 -2.18 1.87 0.15
N GLY A 48 -1.92 3.10 -0.33
CA GLY A 48 -1.20 4.11 0.43
C GLY A 48 -2.05 5.34 0.69
N LEU A 49 -1.84 5.94 1.85
CA LEU A 49 -2.44 7.23 2.19
C LEU A 49 -1.44 8.07 2.97
N SER A 50 -1.60 9.37 2.92
CA SER A 50 -0.73 10.29 3.65
C SER A 50 -1.43 11.58 4.00
N GLY A 51 -0.82 12.35 4.93
CA GLY A 51 -1.21 13.72 5.20
C GLY A 51 -0.76 14.67 4.08
N ALA A 52 -1.07 15.97 4.23
CA ALA A 52 -0.88 16.97 3.18
C ALA A 52 0.59 17.20 2.75
N ALA A 53 1.55 16.83 3.58
CA ALA A 53 2.98 16.93 3.24
C ALA A 53 3.62 15.55 3.01
N GLY A 54 2.83 14.49 2.92
CA GLY A 54 3.32 13.13 2.74
C GLY A 54 3.39 12.70 1.28
N LYS A 55 3.79 11.45 1.08
CA LYS A 55 4.02 10.84 -0.23
C LYS A 55 2.80 10.84 -1.15
N TYR A 56 1.59 10.75 -0.58
CA TYR A 56 0.33 10.65 -1.33
C TYR A 56 -0.47 11.94 -1.33
N ALA A 57 0.13 13.05 -0.91
CA ALA A 57 -0.53 14.34 -0.88
C ALA A 57 -1.02 14.76 -2.27
N GLU A 58 -2.17 15.44 -2.31
CA GLU A 58 -2.76 15.93 -3.54
C GLU A 58 -2.87 17.45 -3.51
N GLU A 59 -2.53 18.11 -4.63
CA GLU A 59 -2.71 19.54 -4.78
C GLU A 59 -4.18 19.82 -5.08
N THR A 60 -4.84 20.58 -4.20
CA THR A 60 -6.25 20.93 -4.33
C THR A 60 -6.49 22.25 -5.01
N SER A 61 -5.52 23.17 -4.91
CA SER A 61 -5.51 24.46 -5.61
C SER A 61 -4.08 24.98 -5.63
N CYS A 62 -3.84 26.11 -6.29
CA CYS A 62 -2.51 26.71 -6.36
C CYS A 62 -1.91 26.89 -4.95
N ASN A 63 -0.79 26.21 -4.67
CA ASN A 63 -0.09 26.22 -3.40
C ASN A 63 -0.85 25.63 -2.20
N ASN A 64 -1.98 24.95 -2.43
CA ASN A 64 -2.73 24.26 -1.36
C ASN A 64 -2.69 22.74 -1.58
N TRP A 65 -2.36 22.02 -0.52
CA TRP A 65 -2.25 20.56 -0.53
C TRP A 65 -3.16 19.93 0.51
N SER A 66 -3.69 18.76 0.21
CA SER A 66 -4.45 17.95 1.15
C SER A 66 -3.85 16.55 1.23
N GLY A 67 -4.23 15.81 2.26
CA GLY A 67 -3.95 14.39 2.33
C GLY A 67 -4.59 13.67 1.16
N GLY A 68 -4.00 12.55 0.74
CA GLY A 68 -4.50 11.76 -0.37
C GLY A 68 -4.27 10.29 -0.18
N ASP A 69 -4.83 9.49 -1.08
CA ASP A 69 -4.63 8.06 -1.12
C ASP A 69 -4.39 7.58 -2.54
N LYS A 70 -3.82 6.39 -2.67
CA LYS A 70 -3.53 5.80 -3.97
C LYS A 70 -3.52 4.28 -3.89
N VAL A 71 -4.04 3.64 -4.94
CA VAL A 71 -3.90 2.21 -5.16
C VAL A 71 -2.84 1.99 -6.22
N ILE A 72 -1.85 1.14 -5.92
CA ILE A 72 -0.75 0.82 -6.82
C ILE A 72 -0.79 -0.68 -7.11
N PRO A 73 -1.24 -1.10 -8.29
CA PRO A 73 -1.16 -2.50 -8.67
C PRO A 73 0.30 -2.97 -8.65
N MET A 74 0.53 -4.17 -8.14
CA MET A 74 1.87 -4.74 -8.04
C MET A 74 1.94 -6.14 -8.62
N THR A 75 3.07 -6.45 -9.25
CA THR A 75 3.41 -7.84 -9.57
C THR A 75 3.86 -8.54 -8.29
N GLU A 76 3.92 -9.88 -8.32
CA GLU A 76 4.43 -10.65 -7.18
C GLU A 76 5.86 -10.21 -6.83
N LYS A 77 6.70 -9.96 -7.81
CA LYS A 77 8.07 -9.49 -7.61
C LYS A 77 8.10 -8.14 -6.90
N GLU A 78 7.24 -7.21 -7.30
CA GLU A 78 7.14 -5.89 -6.66
C GLU A 78 6.62 -6.01 -5.23
N ALA A 79 5.63 -6.87 -4.99
CA ALA A 79 5.10 -7.14 -3.65
C ALA A 79 6.17 -7.72 -2.72
N LYS A 80 6.97 -8.66 -3.21
CA LYS A 80 8.11 -9.23 -2.47
C LYS A 80 9.13 -8.17 -2.12
N SER A 81 9.50 -7.31 -3.08
CA SER A 81 10.46 -6.24 -2.85
C SER A 81 9.96 -5.24 -1.80
N TRP A 82 8.68 -4.87 -1.86
CA TRP A 82 8.10 -3.99 -0.85
C TRP A 82 8.15 -4.61 0.55
N MET A 83 7.79 -5.89 0.66
CA MET A 83 7.78 -6.59 1.94
C MET A 83 9.19 -6.81 2.52
N GLU A 84 10.19 -7.01 1.67
CA GLU A 84 11.58 -7.10 2.10
C GLU A 84 12.05 -5.82 2.81
N VAL A 85 11.57 -4.67 2.35
CA VAL A 85 11.96 -3.36 2.90
C VAL A 85 11.09 -2.98 4.11
N ASN A 86 9.79 -3.24 4.05
CA ASN A 86 8.81 -2.68 4.99
C ASN A 86 8.20 -3.70 5.95
N GLY A 87 8.29 -4.99 5.64
CA GLY A 87 7.75 -6.06 6.47
C GLY A 87 8.82 -6.75 7.32
N THR A 88 8.39 -7.76 8.06
CA THR A 88 9.30 -8.62 8.82
C THR A 88 9.58 -9.91 8.05
N ALA A 89 10.62 -10.65 8.46
CA ALA A 89 10.93 -11.94 7.88
C ALA A 89 9.77 -12.92 8.06
N GLU A 90 9.14 -12.91 9.22
CA GLU A 90 7.98 -13.76 9.52
C GLU A 90 6.80 -13.46 8.60
N GLU A 91 6.51 -12.19 8.35
CA GLU A 91 5.45 -11.78 7.43
C GLU A 91 5.74 -12.21 5.99
N TYR A 92 6.98 -12.07 5.56
CA TYR A 92 7.41 -12.50 4.23
C TYR A 92 7.24 -14.01 4.06
N ILE A 93 7.73 -14.79 5.01
CA ILE A 93 7.65 -16.25 4.97
C ILE A 93 6.19 -16.72 5.00
N ALA A 94 5.35 -16.10 5.82
CA ALA A 94 3.93 -16.43 5.90
C ALA A 94 3.18 -16.15 4.59
N THR A 95 3.64 -15.18 3.82
CA THR A 95 2.99 -14.75 2.57
C THR A 95 3.52 -15.48 1.33
N PHE A 96 4.84 -15.54 1.21
CA PHE A 96 5.52 -16.03 -0.02
C PHE A 96 6.26 -17.35 0.16
N GLY A 97 6.35 -17.85 1.38
CA GLY A 97 7.16 -19.02 1.69
C GLY A 97 8.61 -18.66 2.00
N GLU A 98 9.36 -19.65 2.45
CA GLU A 98 10.74 -19.48 2.86
C GLU A 98 11.64 -19.28 1.63
N PRO A 99 12.39 -18.16 1.55
CA PRO A 99 13.28 -17.93 0.42
C PRO A 99 14.58 -18.77 0.56
N GLU A 100 15.31 -18.87 -0.53
CA GLU A 100 16.64 -19.50 -0.52
C GLU A 100 17.60 -18.68 0.33
N GLU A 101 18.48 -19.38 1.01
CA GLU A 101 19.55 -18.76 1.75
C GLU A 101 20.70 -18.32 0.84
#